data_63fc87d4208ba91fdcfe9b82e6c232f7
#
_entry.id   63fc87d4208ba91fdcfe9b82e6c232f7
#
_cell.length_a   1.000
_cell.length_b   1.000
_cell.length_c   1.000
_cell.angle_alpha   90.00
_cell.angle_beta   90.00
_cell.angle_gamma   90.00
#
_symmetry.space_group_name_H-M   'P 1'
#
loop_
_entity.id
_entity.type
_entity.pdbx_description
1 polymer ?
#
loop_
_entity_poly.entity_id
_entity_poly.type
_entity_poly.pdbx_seq_one_letter_code
_entity_poly.pdbx_strand_id
1 'polypeptide(L)'
;MCKISIIMPVYNKEKYIKKAIESILNQTFKDWEMLIIDDGSTDDSLAVCRIFEDPRIHVISTENSGVSHARNIGVDKAQGEYLTFVDGDDYLAADYLENLYIEPYDMIIGGLTKVDKAGKVLASVVPELEKEHRMEKIAPCFYKEQLTTGIYGFVAGKMVKRSIVTQYQIRFNENIRLAEDYDFFLKIYAKIESIYFTKATGYYYIQETENSAIVLDDSKIDFFSQIEIQRKTRQFLEDKKCFHKENEAMYLERMTGYVYTIFLNQKQVRYREIRTTAKRLKQLVPVVSPKCSGLQKIFMGLYKRNCYMLMYLYLKMKKAMSRHGG
;
A
#
# COMPACT_ATOMS: atom_id res chain seq x y z
N MET A 1 -9.65 28.63 -5.44
CA MET A 1 -9.15 27.41 -4.76
C MET A 1 -9.69 26.27 -5.57
N CYS A 2 -8.84 25.39 -6.08
CA CYS A 2 -9.28 24.29 -6.96
C CYS A 2 -9.98 23.18 -6.17
N LYS A 3 -10.71 22.29 -6.87
CA LYS A 3 -11.43 21.19 -6.23
C LYS A 3 -10.54 20.00 -5.91
N ILE A 4 -9.60 19.67 -6.79
CA ILE A 4 -8.77 18.47 -6.67
C ILE A 4 -7.29 18.83 -6.75
N SER A 5 -6.49 18.40 -5.78
CA SER A 5 -5.03 18.34 -5.91
C SER A 5 -4.62 16.90 -6.27
N ILE A 6 -3.97 16.76 -7.42
CA ILE A 6 -3.39 15.51 -7.90
C ILE A 6 -1.93 15.50 -7.50
N ILE A 7 -1.51 14.55 -6.67
CA ILE A 7 -0.14 14.41 -6.20
C ILE A 7 0.53 13.28 -6.98
N MET A 8 1.61 13.63 -7.71
CA MET A 8 2.34 12.70 -8.58
C MET A 8 3.80 12.61 -8.15
N PRO A 9 4.19 11.58 -7.38
CA PRO A 9 5.59 11.30 -7.09
C PRO A 9 6.27 10.74 -8.34
N VAL A 10 7.49 11.20 -8.61
CA VAL A 10 8.29 10.78 -9.79
C VAL A 10 9.71 10.44 -9.35
N TYR A 11 10.19 9.26 -9.73
CA TYR A 11 11.60 8.87 -9.64
C TYR A 11 11.95 7.91 -10.75
N ASN A 12 12.80 8.33 -11.70
CA ASN A 12 13.25 7.55 -12.85
C ASN A 12 12.10 6.94 -13.67
N LYS A 13 11.20 7.81 -14.18
CA LYS A 13 10.00 7.47 -14.96
C LYS A 13 9.99 8.06 -16.37
N GLU A 14 11.15 8.39 -16.96
CA GLU A 14 11.27 9.04 -18.28
C GLU A 14 10.40 8.40 -19.38
N LYS A 15 10.21 7.07 -19.32
CA LYS A 15 9.46 6.31 -20.32
C LYS A 15 7.94 6.44 -20.18
N TYR A 16 7.45 6.83 -19.00
CA TYR A 16 6.02 6.78 -18.66
C TYR A 16 5.43 8.16 -18.36
N ILE A 17 6.25 9.04 -17.76
CA ILE A 17 5.79 10.30 -17.17
C ILE A 17 5.06 11.21 -18.15
N LYS A 18 5.46 11.23 -19.44
CA LYS A 18 4.77 11.98 -20.47
C LYS A 18 3.32 11.55 -20.62
N LYS A 19 3.07 10.24 -20.74
CA LYS A 19 1.73 9.67 -20.85
C LYS A 19 0.89 9.93 -19.60
N ALA A 20 1.49 9.84 -18.43
CA ALA A 20 0.85 10.15 -17.15
C ALA A 20 0.33 11.59 -17.12
N ILE A 21 1.17 12.57 -17.43
CA ILE A 21 0.82 14.00 -17.46
C ILE A 21 -0.24 14.29 -18.52
N GLU A 22 -0.07 13.80 -19.75
CA GLU A 22 -1.04 13.96 -20.84
C GLU A 22 -2.43 13.41 -20.48
N SER A 23 -2.49 12.29 -19.74
CA SER A 23 -3.76 11.71 -19.29
C SER A 23 -4.52 12.61 -18.31
N ILE A 24 -3.80 13.40 -17.50
CA ILE A 24 -4.39 14.36 -16.57
C ILE A 24 -4.81 15.64 -17.31
N LEU A 25 -4.01 16.14 -18.24
CA LEU A 25 -4.37 17.28 -19.07
C LEU A 25 -5.66 17.03 -19.88
N ASN A 26 -5.87 15.78 -20.29
CA ASN A 26 -7.03 15.36 -21.08
C ASN A 26 -8.29 15.07 -20.25
N GLN A 27 -8.25 15.22 -18.89
CA GLN A 27 -9.43 14.99 -18.06
C GLN A 27 -10.60 15.91 -18.47
N THR A 28 -11.83 15.37 -18.45
CA THR A 28 -13.07 16.13 -18.67
C THR A 28 -13.33 17.12 -17.52
N PHE A 29 -13.12 16.70 -16.29
CA PHE A 29 -13.13 17.57 -15.12
C PHE A 29 -11.91 18.51 -15.15
N LYS A 30 -12.13 19.84 -15.03
CA LYS A 30 -11.09 20.86 -15.29
C LYS A 30 -10.59 21.59 -14.04
N ASP A 31 -11.30 21.48 -12.89
CA ASP A 31 -10.99 22.22 -11.66
C ASP A 31 -10.02 21.44 -10.77
N TRP A 32 -8.77 21.29 -11.25
CA TRP A 32 -7.69 20.60 -10.56
C TRP A 32 -6.36 21.36 -10.65
N GLU A 33 -5.47 21.05 -9.71
CA GLU A 33 -4.04 21.31 -9.80
C GLU A 33 -3.28 19.98 -9.77
N MET A 34 -2.09 19.94 -10.35
CA MET A 34 -1.19 18.78 -10.32
C MET A 34 0.16 19.18 -9.72
N LEU A 35 0.52 18.48 -8.66
CA LEU A 35 1.80 18.63 -7.96
C LEU A 35 2.69 17.44 -8.35
N ILE A 36 3.65 17.66 -9.24
CA ILE A 36 4.64 16.68 -9.64
C ILE A 36 5.84 16.84 -8.73
N ILE A 37 6.13 15.80 -7.92
CA ILE A 37 7.26 15.82 -7.00
C ILE A 37 8.32 14.87 -7.52
N ASP A 38 9.36 15.44 -8.14
CA ASP A 38 10.51 14.69 -8.60
C ASP A 38 11.45 14.41 -7.40
N ASP A 39 11.55 13.16 -7.03
CA ASP A 39 12.35 12.67 -5.91
C ASP A 39 13.81 12.40 -6.33
N GLY A 40 14.43 13.40 -6.96
CA GLY A 40 15.83 13.33 -7.37
C GLY A 40 16.11 12.35 -8.49
N SER A 41 15.30 12.37 -9.57
CA SER A 41 15.51 11.52 -10.75
C SER A 41 16.89 11.75 -11.37
N THR A 42 17.50 10.66 -11.84
CA THR A 42 18.82 10.65 -12.50
C THR A 42 18.71 10.42 -14.01
N ASP A 43 17.50 10.17 -14.51
CA ASP A 43 17.13 10.07 -15.93
C ASP A 43 16.47 11.37 -16.41
N ASP A 44 15.89 11.38 -17.61
CA ASP A 44 15.26 12.57 -18.20
C ASP A 44 13.87 12.89 -17.61
N SER A 45 13.39 12.21 -16.56
CA SER A 45 12.06 12.42 -15.97
C SER A 45 11.76 13.87 -15.65
N LEU A 46 12.68 14.56 -14.95
CA LEU A 46 12.52 15.96 -14.55
C LEU A 46 12.45 16.88 -15.78
N ALA A 47 13.29 16.63 -16.79
CA ALA A 47 13.29 17.40 -18.03
C ALA A 47 11.96 17.26 -18.76
N VAL A 48 11.42 16.03 -18.83
CA VAL A 48 10.10 15.76 -19.44
C VAL A 48 8.97 16.45 -18.66
N CYS A 49 9.00 16.45 -17.33
CA CYS A 49 7.98 17.14 -16.52
C CYS A 49 7.96 18.66 -16.82
N ARG A 50 9.11 19.27 -17.03
CA ARG A 50 9.24 20.74 -17.28
C ARG A 50 8.86 21.20 -18.67
N ILE A 51 8.62 20.29 -19.63
CA ILE A 51 8.13 20.65 -20.98
C ILE A 51 6.66 21.11 -20.94
N PHE A 52 5.88 20.67 -19.95
CA PHE A 52 4.47 20.98 -19.86
C PHE A 52 4.23 22.37 -19.24
N GLU A 53 3.83 23.32 -20.09
CA GLU A 53 3.55 24.72 -19.69
C GLU A 53 2.03 24.91 -19.47
N ASP A 54 1.49 24.29 -18.39
CA ASP A 54 0.11 24.51 -17.95
C ASP A 54 0.12 25.14 -16.55
N PRO A 55 -0.59 26.25 -16.29
CA PRO A 55 -0.56 26.95 -15.00
C PRO A 55 -1.07 26.12 -13.84
N ARG A 56 -1.75 25.01 -14.09
CA ARG A 56 -2.22 24.06 -13.06
C ARG A 56 -1.17 23.04 -12.67
N ILE A 57 -0.04 22.95 -13.40
CA ILE A 57 1.03 21.99 -13.17
C ILE A 57 2.17 22.67 -12.39
N HIS A 58 2.53 22.08 -11.26
CA HIS A 58 3.60 22.57 -10.41
C HIS A 58 4.65 21.47 -10.25
N VAL A 59 5.84 21.68 -10.81
CA VAL A 59 6.96 20.73 -10.72
C VAL A 59 7.89 21.14 -9.59
N ILE A 60 8.09 20.27 -8.63
CA ILE A 60 8.97 20.45 -7.46
C ILE A 60 10.02 19.33 -7.51
N SER A 61 11.30 19.68 -7.53
CA SER A 61 12.39 18.70 -7.48
C SER A 61 13.08 18.74 -6.11
N THR A 62 13.41 17.57 -5.59
CA THR A 62 14.03 17.37 -4.27
C THR A 62 15.20 16.40 -4.39
N GLU A 63 15.98 16.25 -3.32
CA GLU A 63 16.92 15.14 -3.18
C GLU A 63 16.13 13.83 -2.95
N ASN A 64 16.66 12.70 -3.47
CA ASN A 64 16.01 11.40 -3.32
C ASN A 64 15.86 11.00 -1.85
N SER A 65 14.63 10.93 -1.39
CA SER A 65 14.25 10.59 -0.01
C SER A 65 13.12 9.53 0.06
N GLY A 66 12.66 9.06 -1.11
CA GLY A 66 11.67 7.99 -1.25
C GLY A 66 10.25 8.50 -1.47
N VAL A 67 9.41 7.62 -2.02
CA VAL A 67 8.04 7.93 -2.46
C VAL A 67 7.15 8.52 -1.36
N SER A 68 7.31 8.06 -0.11
CA SER A 68 6.58 8.60 1.05
C SER A 68 6.91 10.07 1.29
N HIS A 69 8.18 10.44 1.20
CA HIS A 69 8.64 11.82 1.34
C HIS A 69 8.07 12.70 0.22
N ALA A 70 8.19 12.26 -1.03
CA ALA A 70 7.64 12.97 -2.17
C ALA A 70 6.12 13.18 -2.04
N ARG A 71 5.36 12.14 -1.65
CA ARG A 71 3.91 12.28 -1.40
C ARG A 71 3.61 13.25 -0.25
N ASN A 72 4.41 13.26 0.82
CA ASN A 72 4.24 14.20 1.94
C ASN A 72 4.44 15.65 1.49
N ILE A 73 5.46 15.94 0.66
CA ILE A 73 5.65 17.28 0.07
C ILE A 73 4.40 17.69 -0.73
N GLY A 74 3.88 16.76 -1.56
CA GLY A 74 2.65 17.01 -2.32
C GLY A 74 1.46 17.33 -1.41
N VAL A 75 1.26 16.58 -0.33
CA VAL A 75 0.21 16.84 0.68
C VAL A 75 0.36 18.22 1.32
N ASP A 76 1.59 18.64 1.64
CA ASP A 76 1.86 19.94 2.28
C ASP A 76 1.65 21.12 1.32
N LYS A 77 1.84 20.93 0.03
CA LYS A 77 1.69 21.97 -1.01
C LYS A 77 0.28 22.05 -1.60
N ALA A 78 -0.51 21.00 -1.44
CA ALA A 78 -1.85 20.88 -1.99
C ALA A 78 -2.79 21.99 -1.50
N GLN A 79 -3.57 22.59 -2.43
CA GLN A 79 -4.54 23.63 -2.16
C GLN A 79 -5.98 23.19 -2.45
N GLY A 80 -6.18 22.09 -3.16
CA GLY A 80 -7.49 21.56 -3.51
C GLY A 80 -8.30 21.12 -2.31
N GLU A 81 -9.61 21.05 -2.48
CA GLU A 81 -10.53 20.54 -1.46
C GLU A 81 -10.32 19.06 -1.22
N TYR A 82 -10.02 18.30 -2.27
CA TYR A 82 -9.72 16.86 -2.24
C TYR A 82 -8.30 16.59 -2.70
N LEU A 83 -7.74 15.51 -2.16
CA LEU A 83 -6.45 14.92 -2.58
C LEU A 83 -6.71 13.62 -3.33
N THR A 84 -6.01 13.43 -4.45
CA THR A 84 -5.86 12.14 -5.14
C THR A 84 -4.41 11.93 -5.50
N PHE A 85 -4.00 10.66 -5.67
CA PHE A 85 -2.62 10.29 -5.96
C PHE A 85 -2.58 9.55 -7.29
N VAL A 86 -1.59 9.89 -8.13
CA VAL A 86 -1.34 9.22 -9.41
C VAL A 86 0.16 8.98 -9.52
N ASP A 87 0.57 7.72 -9.59
CA ASP A 87 1.99 7.40 -9.72
C ASP A 87 2.51 7.74 -11.13
N GLY A 88 3.76 8.19 -11.23
CA GLY A 88 4.34 8.72 -12.48
C GLY A 88 4.49 7.70 -13.63
N ASP A 89 4.22 6.42 -13.38
CA ASP A 89 4.18 5.36 -14.39
C ASP A 89 2.75 4.92 -14.76
N ASP A 90 1.72 5.49 -14.11
CA ASP A 90 0.31 5.16 -14.36
C ASP A 90 -0.38 6.22 -15.24
N TYR A 91 -1.59 5.97 -15.69
CA TYR A 91 -2.37 6.94 -16.47
C TYR A 91 -3.87 6.78 -16.21
N LEU A 92 -4.64 7.82 -16.58
CA LEU A 92 -6.07 7.93 -16.29
C LEU A 92 -6.91 7.89 -17.58
N ALA A 93 -8.12 7.35 -17.51
CA ALA A 93 -9.16 7.58 -18.52
C ALA A 93 -9.60 9.05 -18.49
N ALA A 94 -10.06 9.58 -19.63
CA ALA A 94 -10.40 11.01 -19.75
C ALA A 94 -11.49 11.49 -18.79
N ASP A 95 -12.39 10.62 -18.38
CA ASP A 95 -13.52 10.88 -17.46
C ASP A 95 -13.28 10.43 -16.02
N TYR A 96 -12.06 10.00 -15.69
CA TYR A 96 -11.76 9.38 -14.38
C TYR A 96 -12.01 10.33 -13.22
N LEU A 97 -11.51 11.57 -13.27
CA LEU A 97 -11.70 12.54 -12.19
C LEU A 97 -13.18 12.91 -12.00
N GLU A 98 -13.93 13.04 -13.07
CA GLU A 98 -15.38 13.31 -13.05
C GLU A 98 -16.15 12.16 -12.38
N ASN A 99 -15.79 10.92 -12.71
CA ASN A 99 -16.41 9.72 -12.15
C ASN A 99 -16.00 9.45 -10.69
N LEU A 100 -14.86 10.01 -10.24
CA LEU A 100 -14.40 9.86 -8.87
C LEU A 100 -14.80 11.04 -7.96
N TYR A 101 -15.03 12.24 -8.54
CA TYR A 101 -15.39 13.42 -7.78
C TYR A 101 -16.87 13.40 -7.40
N ILE A 102 -17.16 12.93 -6.19
CA ILE A 102 -18.52 12.79 -5.66
C ILE A 102 -18.58 13.50 -4.30
N GLU A 103 -19.27 14.64 -4.24
CA GLU A 103 -19.48 15.41 -3.02
C GLU A 103 -20.80 15.01 -2.32
N PRO A 104 -20.91 15.18 -1.00
CA PRO A 104 -19.96 15.86 -0.08
C PRO A 104 -19.14 14.87 0.78
N TYR A 105 -18.74 13.72 0.27
CA TYR A 105 -18.17 12.65 1.08
C TYR A 105 -16.72 12.93 1.52
N ASP A 106 -16.34 12.42 2.69
CA ASP A 106 -15.00 12.57 3.25
C ASP A 106 -13.97 11.77 2.47
N MET A 107 -14.38 10.62 1.92
CA MET A 107 -13.56 9.76 1.11
C MET A 107 -14.38 9.05 0.06
N ILE A 108 -13.82 8.96 -1.14
CA ILE A 108 -14.35 8.18 -2.25
C ILE A 108 -13.34 7.08 -2.59
N ILE A 109 -13.84 5.86 -2.83
CA ILE A 109 -13.05 4.73 -3.30
C ILE A 109 -13.65 4.22 -4.60
N GLY A 110 -12.89 4.32 -5.68
CA GLY A 110 -13.16 3.69 -6.96
C GLY A 110 -12.30 2.46 -7.18
N GLY A 111 -12.43 1.87 -8.37
CA GLY A 111 -11.60 0.77 -8.82
C GLY A 111 -10.35 1.22 -9.58
N LEU A 112 -9.58 0.23 -9.98
CA LEU A 112 -8.45 0.39 -10.89
C LEU A 112 -8.41 -0.76 -11.91
N THR A 113 -7.80 -0.49 -13.06
CA THR A 113 -7.54 -1.48 -14.10
C THR A 113 -6.04 -1.75 -14.19
N LYS A 114 -5.62 -2.99 -13.94
CA LYS A 114 -4.24 -3.42 -14.13
C LYS A 114 -3.99 -3.67 -15.61
N VAL A 115 -2.92 -3.08 -16.13
CA VAL A 115 -2.52 -3.22 -17.54
C VAL A 115 -1.05 -3.60 -17.65
N ASP A 116 -0.67 -4.26 -18.73
CA ASP A 116 0.74 -4.46 -19.06
C ASP A 116 1.34 -3.19 -19.73
N LYS A 117 2.64 -3.24 -20.04
CA LYS A 117 3.36 -2.13 -20.73
C LYS A 117 2.77 -1.74 -22.08
N ALA A 118 2.10 -2.67 -22.75
CA ALA A 118 1.43 -2.43 -24.03
C ALA A 118 0.01 -1.86 -23.86
N GLY A 119 -0.48 -1.72 -22.61
CA GLY A 119 -1.82 -1.25 -22.31
C GLY A 119 -2.91 -2.34 -22.37
N LYS A 120 -2.52 -3.62 -22.51
CA LYS A 120 -3.47 -4.74 -22.47
C LYS A 120 -3.99 -4.92 -21.05
N VAL A 121 -5.29 -5.00 -20.89
CA VAL A 121 -5.94 -5.24 -19.60
C VAL A 121 -5.61 -6.64 -19.09
N LEU A 122 -5.09 -6.68 -17.85
CA LEU A 122 -4.77 -7.90 -17.13
C LEU A 122 -5.87 -8.26 -16.11
N ALA A 123 -6.37 -7.28 -15.38
CA ALA A 123 -7.42 -7.45 -14.39
C ALA A 123 -8.03 -6.09 -14.03
N SER A 124 -9.24 -6.12 -13.47
CA SER A 124 -9.83 -4.96 -12.80
C SER A 124 -10.07 -5.28 -11.34
N VAL A 125 -9.78 -4.31 -10.49
CA VAL A 125 -10.04 -4.37 -9.05
C VAL A 125 -11.09 -3.30 -8.76
N VAL A 126 -12.24 -3.71 -8.27
CA VAL A 126 -13.35 -2.81 -7.92
C VAL A 126 -13.82 -3.10 -6.50
N PRO A 127 -14.33 -2.09 -5.77
CA PRO A 127 -14.93 -2.33 -4.46
C PRO A 127 -16.10 -3.32 -4.56
N GLU A 128 -16.29 -4.17 -3.54
CA GLU A 128 -17.48 -5.02 -3.44
C GLU A 128 -18.73 -4.16 -3.22
N LEU A 129 -18.61 -3.09 -2.44
CA LEU A 129 -19.69 -2.15 -2.12
C LEU A 129 -19.85 -1.06 -3.18
N GLU A 130 -21.04 -0.46 -3.23
CA GLU A 130 -21.36 0.72 -4.02
C GLU A 130 -22.12 1.75 -3.17
N LYS A 131 -22.00 3.04 -3.53
CA LYS A 131 -22.61 4.18 -2.86
C LYS A 131 -22.04 4.40 -1.46
N GLU A 132 -22.77 5.12 -0.62
CA GLU A 132 -22.34 5.43 0.74
C GLU A 132 -22.52 4.25 1.69
N HIS A 133 -21.48 3.98 2.45
CA HIS A 133 -21.54 3.03 3.56
C HIS A 133 -20.83 3.58 4.79
N ARG A 134 -21.42 3.38 5.95
CA ARG A 134 -20.78 3.64 7.24
C ARG A 134 -19.79 2.54 7.58
N MET A 135 -18.77 2.88 8.37
CA MET A 135 -17.69 1.95 8.74
C MET A 135 -18.19 0.67 9.41
N GLU A 136 -19.31 0.71 10.14
CA GLU A 136 -19.91 -0.49 10.75
C GLU A 136 -20.36 -1.53 9.72
N LYS A 137 -20.74 -1.08 8.51
CA LYS A 137 -21.11 -1.99 7.40
C LYS A 137 -19.93 -2.41 6.56
N ILE A 138 -18.91 -1.56 6.46
CA ILE A 138 -17.70 -1.84 5.68
C ILE A 138 -16.82 -2.86 6.40
N ALA A 139 -16.71 -2.74 7.69
CA ALA A 139 -15.75 -3.44 8.49
C ALA A 139 -15.88 -4.98 8.51
N PRO A 140 -17.04 -5.62 8.38
CA PRO A 140 -17.08 -7.07 8.24
C PRO A 140 -16.34 -7.60 7.00
N CYS A 141 -16.39 -6.88 5.87
CA CYS A 141 -15.68 -7.27 4.64
C CYS A 141 -14.29 -6.63 4.50
N PHE A 142 -14.01 -5.53 5.21
CA PHE A 142 -12.80 -4.72 5.08
C PHE A 142 -11.50 -5.54 5.10
N TYR A 143 -11.33 -6.38 6.12
CA TYR A 143 -10.09 -7.14 6.28
C TYR A 143 -9.91 -8.19 5.17
N LYS A 144 -10.97 -8.93 4.85
CA LYS A 144 -10.97 -9.92 3.77
C LYS A 144 -10.68 -9.26 2.43
N GLU A 145 -11.39 -8.21 2.09
CA GLU A 145 -11.24 -7.49 0.82
C GLU A 145 -9.85 -6.84 0.71
N GLN A 146 -9.32 -6.26 1.81
CA GLN A 146 -7.94 -5.77 1.83
C GLN A 146 -6.90 -6.88 1.58
N LEU A 147 -7.09 -8.07 2.15
CA LEU A 147 -6.16 -9.18 1.97
C LEU A 147 -6.20 -9.78 0.56
N THR A 148 -7.36 -9.75 -0.10
CA THR A 148 -7.57 -10.37 -1.42
C THR A 148 -7.31 -9.42 -2.58
N THR A 149 -7.69 -8.16 -2.45
CA THR A 149 -7.64 -7.16 -3.53
C THR A 149 -6.63 -6.04 -3.29
N GLY A 150 -6.34 -5.73 -2.03
CA GLY A 150 -5.54 -4.58 -1.64
C GLY A 150 -6.25 -3.23 -1.75
N ILE A 151 -7.55 -3.20 -2.07
CA ILE A 151 -8.27 -1.99 -2.49
C ILE A 151 -8.27 -0.88 -1.43
N TYR A 152 -8.28 -1.21 -0.15
CA TYR A 152 -8.19 -0.22 0.93
C TYR A 152 -6.77 0.34 1.11
N GLY A 153 -5.75 -0.33 0.57
CA GLY A 153 -4.34 0.05 0.71
C GLY A 153 -3.79 0.91 -0.43
N PHE A 154 -4.13 0.62 -1.68
CA PHE A 154 -3.56 1.35 -2.82
C PHE A 154 -3.83 2.85 -2.76
N VAL A 155 -2.89 3.67 -3.22
CA VAL A 155 -3.11 5.11 -3.44
C VAL A 155 -4.04 5.35 -4.64
N ALA A 156 -3.97 4.47 -5.64
CA ALA A 156 -4.80 4.47 -6.83
C ALA A 156 -6.29 4.31 -6.49
N GLY A 157 -7.14 4.95 -7.25
CA GLY A 157 -8.59 4.80 -7.11
C GLY A 157 -9.19 5.50 -5.89
N LYS A 158 -8.51 6.47 -5.29
CA LYS A 158 -9.00 7.15 -4.09
C LYS A 158 -8.99 8.66 -4.19
N MET A 159 -9.97 9.25 -3.55
CA MET A 159 -10.06 10.69 -3.33
C MET A 159 -10.44 10.93 -1.86
N VAL A 160 -9.77 11.86 -1.18
CA VAL A 160 -9.98 12.15 0.25
C VAL A 160 -10.00 13.65 0.48
N LYS A 161 -10.91 14.14 1.33
CA LYS A 161 -10.92 15.54 1.75
C LYS A 161 -9.60 15.94 2.38
N ARG A 162 -8.95 16.98 1.82
CA ARG A 162 -7.69 17.51 2.34
C ARG A 162 -7.81 17.97 3.80
N SER A 163 -8.97 18.52 4.19
CA SER A 163 -9.23 18.96 5.58
C SER A 163 -9.00 17.84 6.61
N ILE A 164 -9.35 16.60 6.31
CA ILE A 164 -9.12 15.45 7.20
C ILE A 164 -7.62 15.20 7.36
N VAL A 165 -6.89 15.19 6.24
CA VAL A 165 -5.44 14.93 6.25
C VAL A 165 -4.69 16.02 7.01
N THR A 166 -5.09 17.31 6.84
CA THR A 166 -4.46 18.45 7.50
C THR A 166 -4.85 18.55 8.97
N GLN A 167 -6.14 18.42 9.31
CA GLN A 167 -6.64 18.52 10.68
C GLN A 167 -6.01 17.48 11.60
N TYR A 168 -5.84 16.25 11.13
CA TYR A 168 -5.27 15.16 11.92
C TYR A 168 -3.78 14.97 11.65
N GLN A 169 -3.13 15.86 10.88
CA GLN A 169 -1.70 15.82 10.54
C GLN A 169 -1.26 14.46 9.99
N ILE A 170 -2.12 13.84 9.16
CA ILE A 170 -1.85 12.52 8.59
C ILE A 170 -0.76 12.63 7.51
N ARG A 171 0.28 11.80 7.62
CA ARG A 171 1.40 11.74 6.68
C ARG A 171 1.76 10.29 6.39
N PHE A 172 2.34 10.06 5.20
CA PHE A 172 3.00 8.80 4.89
C PHE A 172 4.18 8.60 5.83
N ASN A 173 4.38 7.37 6.28
CA ASN A 173 5.50 7.04 7.15
C ASN A 173 6.74 6.71 6.31
N GLU A 174 7.72 7.61 6.30
CA GLU A 174 8.94 7.52 5.49
C GLU A 174 9.85 6.34 5.89
N ASN A 175 9.62 5.75 7.06
CA ASN A 175 10.36 4.56 7.51
C ASN A 175 9.73 3.23 7.00
N ILE A 176 8.56 3.27 6.37
CA ILE A 176 7.89 2.10 5.81
C ILE A 176 8.16 2.06 4.30
N ARG A 177 8.79 0.99 3.82
CA ARG A 177 9.12 0.82 2.39
C ARG A 177 8.09 0.04 1.59
N LEU A 178 7.19 -0.68 2.26
CA LEU A 178 6.15 -1.49 1.64
C LEU A 178 4.87 -1.38 2.46
N ALA A 179 3.76 -1.08 1.78
CA ALA A 179 2.44 -0.79 2.35
C ALA A 179 2.41 0.53 3.17
N GLU A 180 3.26 1.49 2.81
CA GLU A 180 3.24 2.87 3.31
C GLU A 180 1.92 3.56 2.99
N ASP A 181 1.35 3.26 1.84
CA ASP A 181 0.05 3.71 1.38
C ASP A 181 -1.09 3.14 2.25
N TYR A 182 -1.04 1.85 2.58
CA TYR A 182 -2.03 1.26 3.49
C TYR A 182 -1.94 1.86 4.91
N ASP A 183 -0.73 2.10 5.45
CA ASP A 183 -0.54 2.80 6.73
C ASP A 183 -1.15 4.20 6.70
N PHE A 184 -0.98 4.94 5.59
CA PHE A 184 -1.55 6.27 5.40
C PHE A 184 -3.08 6.23 5.40
N PHE A 185 -3.69 5.38 4.57
CA PHE A 185 -5.14 5.28 4.49
C PHE A 185 -5.77 4.71 5.76
N LEU A 186 -5.10 3.80 6.47
CA LEU A 186 -5.60 3.28 7.74
C LEU A 186 -5.77 4.38 8.79
N LYS A 187 -4.87 5.39 8.81
CA LYS A 187 -5.01 6.57 9.66
C LYS A 187 -6.24 7.40 9.28
N ILE A 188 -6.55 7.51 7.97
CA ILE A 188 -7.74 8.21 7.46
C ILE A 188 -9.01 7.45 7.85
N TYR A 189 -9.07 6.12 7.62
CA TYR A 189 -10.22 5.30 7.98
C TYR A 189 -10.57 5.37 9.47
N ALA A 190 -9.58 5.56 10.33
CA ALA A 190 -9.79 5.75 11.77
C ALA A 190 -10.52 7.07 12.10
N LYS A 191 -10.51 8.07 11.20
CA LYS A 191 -11.05 9.43 11.42
C LYS A 191 -12.36 9.71 10.71
N ILE A 192 -12.71 8.96 9.69
CA ILE A 192 -13.94 9.10 8.92
C ILE A 192 -15.00 8.11 9.40
N GLU A 193 -16.28 8.44 9.17
CA GLU A 193 -17.40 7.58 9.54
C GLU A 193 -18.02 6.85 8.35
N SER A 194 -17.94 7.46 7.17
CA SER A 194 -18.50 6.88 5.94
C SER A 194 -17.55 7.01 4.75
N ILE A 195 -17.75 6.12 3.78
CA ILE A 195 -17.01 6.09 2.52
C ILE A 195 -18.04 5.96 1.40
N TYR A 196 -17.85 6.72 0.32
CA TYR A 196 -18.58 6.49 -0.92
C TYR A 196 -17.79 5.56 -1.84
N PHE A 197 -18.43 4.50 -2.31
CA PHE A 197 -17.83 3.53 -3.22
C PHE A 197 -18.41 3.69 -4.62
N THR A 198 -17.54 3.67 -5.65
CA THR A 198 -17.92 3.67 -7.06
C THR A 198 -17.22 2.54 -7.81
N LYS A 199 -17.85 2.02 -8.85
CA LYS A 199 -17.26 1.01 -9.73
C LYS A 199 -16.38 1.61 -10.84
N ALA A 200 -16.14 2.92 -10.83
CA ALA A 200 -15.27 3.56 -11.80
C ALA A 200 -13.85 2.95 -11.77
N THR A 201 -13.34 2.53 -12.94
CA THR A 201 -12.06 1.81 -13.09
C THR A 201 -11.09 2.54 -14.01
N GLY A 202 -11.30 3.81 -14.24
CA GLY A 202 -10.50 4.63 -15.17
C GLY A 202 -9.07 4.96 -14.72
N TYR A 203 -8.59 4.41 -13.59
CA TYR A 203 -7.19 4.42 -13.21
C TYR A 203 -6.48 3.21 -13.80
N TYR A 204 -5.52 3.41 -14.69
CA TYR A 204 -4.75 2.35 -15.33
C TYR A 204 -3.41 2.18 -14.63
N TYR A 205 -3.30 1.11 -13.84
CA TYR A 205 -2.10 0.72 -13.12
C TYR A 205 -1.21 -0.14 -14.02
N ILE A 206 -0.01 0.35 -14.37
CA ILE A 206 0.95 -0.39 -15.20
C ILE A 206 1.68 -1.40 -14.34
N GLN A 207 1.41 -2.69 -14.58
CA GLN A 207 2.10 -3.79 -13.94
C GLN A 207 3.32 -4.23 -14.75
N GLU A 208 4.51 -3.84 -14.29
CA GLU A 208 5.75 -4.38 -14.84
C GLU A 208 5.99 -5.80 -14.33
N THR A 209 6.00 -6.79 -15.23
CA THR A 209 6.20 -8.20 -14.87
C THR A 209 7.59 -8.49 -14.30
N GLU A 210 8.59 -7.62 -14.56
CA GLU A 210 9.98 -7.87 -14.20
C GLU A 210 10.51 -6.98 -13.05
N ASN A 211 9.91 -5.81 -12.77
CA ASN A 211 10.41 -4.83 -11.79
C ASN A 211 9.35 -4.20 -10.90
N SER A 212 8.13 -4.74 -10.86
CA SER A 212 7.16 -4.21 -9.92
C SER A 212 7.63 -4.49 -8.49
N ALA A 213 7.43 -3.53 -7.58
CA ALA A 213 7.71 -3.72 -6.15
C ALA A 213 7.04 -4.98 -5.56
N ILE A 214 6.10 -5.57 -6.30
CA ILE A 214 5.36 -6.80 -5.98
C ILE A 214 6.16 -8.08 -6.30
N VAL A 215 7.14 -8.04 -7.25
CA VAL A 215 8.14 -9.12 -7.43
C VAL A 215 9.28 -8.89 -6.44
N LEU A 216 8.91 -8.65 -5.19
CA LEU A 216 9.90 -8.49 -4.14
C LEU A 216 10.48 -9.85 -3.82
N ASP A 217 11.78 -9.95 -4.02
CA ASP A 217 12.60 -10.89 -3.27
C ASP A 217 12.21 -10.74 -1.79
N ASP A 218 11.56 -11.75 -1.23
CA ASP A 218 11.12 -11.79 0.18
C ASP A 218 12.21 -11.35 1.15
N SER A 219 13.50 -11.46 0.74
CA SER A 219 14.65 -11.02 1.53
C SER A 219 14.73 -9.51 1.73
N LYS A 220 14.03 -8.71 0.91
CA LYS A 220 14.00 -7.24 0.96
C LYS A 220 12.80 -6.70 1.72
N ILE A 221 11.80 -7.54 2.05
CA ILE A 221 10.61 -7.13 2.78
C ILE A 221 10.94 -7.01 4.27
N ASP A 222 10.63 -5.85 4.86
CA ASP A 222 10.61 -5.69 6.32
C ASP A 222 9.32 -6.25 6.91
N PHE A 223 9.33 -7.54 7.24
CA PHE A 223 8.19 -8.22 7.85
C PHE A 223 7.83 -7.70 9.25
N PHE A 224 8.74 -7.02 9.96
CA PHE A 224 8.39 -6.39 11.22
C PHE A 224 7.46 -5.19 11.01
N SER A 225 7.71 -4.37 10.00
CA SER A 225 6.78 -3.30 9.58
C SER A 225 5.44 -3.88 9.12
N GLN A 226 5.44 -5.01 8.39
CA GLN A 226 4.21 -5.68 7.98
C GLN A 226 3.39 -6.19 9.18
N ILE A 227 4.04 -6.77 10.19
CA ILE A 227 3.41 -7.18 11.45
C ILE A 227 2.78 -5.97 12.14
N GLU A 228 3.48 -4.84 12.19
CA GLU A 228 2.97 -3.63 12.85
C GLU A 228 1.75 -3.04 12.13
N ILE A 229 1.75 -3.03 10.81
CA ILE A 229 0.59 -2.61 10.00
C ILE A 229 -0.62 -3.53 10.27
N GLN A 230 -0.43 -4.84 10.33
CA GLN A 230 -1.52 -5.76 10.66
C GLN A 230 -2.05 -5.53 12.09
N ARG A 231 -1.20 -5.23 13.05
CA ARG A 231 -1.60 -4.89 14.42
C ARG A 231 -2.44 -3.60 14.45
N LYS A 232 -2.03 -2.57 13.70
CA LYS A 232 -2.80 -1.34 13.54
C LYS A 232 -4.16 -1.61 12.88
N THR A 233 -4.19 -2.47 11.86
CA THR A 233 -5.44 -2.88 11.20
C THR A 233 -6.38 -3.57 12.19
N ARG A 234 -5.85 -4.50 12.98
CA ARG A 234 -6.63 -5.16 14.04
C ARG A 234 -7.19 -4.15 15.03
N GLN A 235 -6.34 -3.26 15.55
CA GLN A 235 -6.75 -2.22 16.51
C GLN A 235 -7.86 -1.34 15.91
N PHE A 236 -7.71 -0.88 14.66
CA PHE A 236 -8.72 -0.12 13.94
C PHE A 236 -10.07 -0.86 13.89
N LEU A 237 -10.07 -2.14 13.56
CA LEU A 237 -11.29 -2.95 13.48
C LEU A 237 -11.90 -3.21 14.86
N GLU A 238 -11.09 -3.37 15.91
CA GLU A 238 -11.55 -3.49 17.30
C GLU A 238 -12.19 -2.19 17.79
N ASP A 239 -11.57 -1.04 17.52
CA ASP A 239 -12.10 0.30 17.87
C ASP A 239 -13.46 0.57 17.18
N LYS A 240 -13.61 0.11 15.95
CA LYS A 240 -14.87 0.17 15.20
C LYS A 240 -15.85 -0.96 15.54
N LYS A 241 -15.53 -1.84 16.52
CA LYS A 241 -16.32 -3.02 16.95
C LYS A 241 -16.59 -4.03 15.83
N CYS A 242 -15.64 -4.21 14.94
CA CYS A 242 -15.78 -4.94 13.68
C CYS A 242 -14.75 -6.07 13.51
N PHE A 243 -13.97 -6.35 14.53
CA PHE A 243 -13.02 -7.47 14.53
C PHE A 243 -13.74 -8.76 14.98
N HIS A 244 -14.32 -9.46 14.00
CA HIS A 244 -15.06 -10.68 14.25
C HIS A 244 -14.19 -11.93 14.15
N LYS A 245 -14.75 -13.10 14.53
CA LYS A 245 -14.05 -14.38 14.58
C LYS A 245 -13.40 -14.80 13.24
N GLU A 246 -14.03 -14.45 12.12
CA GLU A 246 -13.47 -14.72 10.78
C GLU A 246 -12.22 -13.85 10.51
N ASN A 247 -12.29 -12.56 10.85
CA ASN A 247 -11.16 -11.64 10.76
C ASN A 247 -10.00 -12.10 11.65
N GLU A 248 -10.29 -12.60 12.85
CA GLU A 248 -9.28 -13.13 13.76
C GLU A 248 -8.55 -14.34 13.15
N ALA A 249 -9.26 -15.25 12.52
CA ALA A 249 -8.66 -16.42 11.90
C ALA A 249 -7.70 -16.03 10.76
N MET A 250 -8.11 -15.11 9.87
CA MET A 250 -7.28 -14.58 8.78
C MET A 250 -6.07 -13.80 9.31
N TYR A 251 -6.28 -12.98 10.33
CA TYR A 251 -5.22 -12.24 11.00
C TYR A 251 -4.15 -13.17 11.57
N LEU A 252 -4.55 -14.20 12.34
CA LEU A 252 -3.63 -15.15 12.94
C LEU A 252 -2.87 -15.95 11.88
N GLU A 253 -3.52 -16.34 10.79
CA GLU A 253 -2.88 -17.03 9.69
C GLU A 253 -1.80 -16.16 9.03
N ARG A 254 -2.12 -14.89 8.73
CA ARG A 254 -1.19 -13.91 8.14
C ARG A 254 0.01 -13.65 9.06
N MET A 255 -0.26 -13.38 10.34
CA MET A 255 0.78 -13.14 11.35
C MET A 255 1.70 -14.37 11.50
N THR A 256 1.14 -15.57 11.47
CA THR A 256 1.91 -16.81 11.52
C THR A 256 2.81 -16.98 10.29
N GLY A 257 2.31 -16.62 9.11
CA GLY A 257 3.09 -16.57 7.89
C GLY A 257 4.30 -15.65 8.02
N TYR A 258 4.09 -14.42 8.47
CA TYR A 258 5.18 -13.45 8.69
C TYR A 258 6.22 -13.94 9.69
N VAL A 259 5.79 -14.48 10.84
CA VAL A 259 6.71 -15.06 11.83
C VAL A 259 7.58 -16.14 11.19
N TYR A 260 6.98 -17.05 10.43
CA TYR A 260 7.71 -18.14 9.76
C TYR A 260 8.70 -17.60 8.73
N THR A 261 8.28 -16.66 7.88
CA THR A 261 9.11 -16.07 6.82
C THR A 261 10.29 -15.28 7.38
N ILE A 262 10.10 -14.53 8.47
CA ILE A 262 11.22 -13.84 9.15
C ILE A 262 12.35 -14.81 9.52
N PHE A 263 12.03 -16.00 10.00
CA PHE A 263 13.06 -17.00 10.33
C PHE A 263 13.69 -17.62 9.07
N LEU A 264 12.90 -17.86 8.02
CA LEU A 264 13.42 -18.39 6.77
C LEU A 264 14.40 -17.45 6.07
N ASN A 265 14.13 -16.13 6.14
CA ASN A 265 14.91 -15.11 5.46
C ASN A 265 16.17 -14.69 6.23
N GLN A 266 16.44 -15.24 7.41
CA GLN A 266 17.70 -14.95 8.12
C GLN A 266 18.91 -15.35 7.26
N LYS A 267 19.74 -14.37 6.86
CA LYS A 267 20.95 -14.62 6.03
C LYS A 267 21.91 -15.63 6.68
N GLN A 268 22.11 -15.50 8.00
CA GLN A 268 22.91 -16.44 8.79
C GLN A 268 22.04 -17.05 9.90
N VAL A 269 22.12 -18.39 10.02
CA VAL A 269 21.40 -19.12 11.07
C VAL A 269 22.31 -19.23 12.28
N ARG A 270 22.16 -18.31 13.24
CA ARG A 270 22.87 -18.31 14.53
C ARG A 270 21.89 -18.51 15.68
N TYR A 271 22.22 -19.37 16.63
CA TYR A 271 21.36 -19.69 17.77
C TYR A 271 20.92 -18.45 18.55
N ARG A 272 21.87 -17.54 18.84
CA ARG A 272 21.60 -16.31 19.61
C ARG A 272 20.58 -15.41 18.89
N GLU A 273 20.72 -15.26 17.57
CA GLU A 273 19.81 -14.46 16.73
C GLU A 273 18.41 -15.05 16.71
N ILE A 274 18.27 -16.39 16.53
CA ILE A 274 16.99 -17.08 16.57
C ILE A 274 16.29 -16.87 17.90
N ARG A 275 17.00 -17.02 19.02
CA ARG A 275 16.44 -16.81 20.36
C ARG A 275 15.98 -15.37 20.56
N THR A 276 16.77 -14.38 20.14
CA THR A 276 16.44 -12.96 20.27
C THR A 276 15.24 -12.59 19.40
N THR A 277 15.26 -13.00 18.14
CA THR A 277 14.14 -12.79 17.18
C THR A 277 12.85 -13.44 17.68
N ALA A 278 12.92 -14.68 18.17
CA ALA A 278 11.75 -15.37 18.73
C ALA A 278 11.15 -14.64 19.94
N LYS A 279 11.99 -14.14 20.86
CA LYS A 279 11.52 -13.37 22.01
C LYS A 279 10.83 -12.06 21.58
N ARG A 280 11.42 -11.31 20.63
CA ARG A 280 10.83 -10.09 20.08
C ARG A 280 9.49 -10.37 19.41
N LEU A 281 9.44 -11.39 18.55
CA LEU A 281 8.22 -11.77 17.84
C LEU A 281 7.09 -12.22 18.78
N LYS A 282 7.40 -12.88 19.89
CA LYS A 282 6.38 -13.26 20.88
C LYS A 282 5.72 -12.08 21.58
N GLN A 283 6.41 -10.97 21.72
CA GLN A 283 5.81 -9.72 22.22
C GLN A 283 4.84 -9.12 21.19
N LEU A 284 5.15 -9.23 19.90
CA LEU A 284 4.35 -8.68 18.81
C LEU A 284 3.24 -9.63 18.37
N VAL A 285 3.50 -10.93 18.36
CA VAL A 285 2.60 -11.99 17.88
C VAL A 285 2.53 -13.10 18.96
N PRO A 286 1.80 -12.86 20.07
CA PRO A 286 1.74 -13.80 21.18
C PRO A 286 1.01 -15.11 20.83
N VAL A 287 0.06 -15.04 19.88
CA VAL A 287 -0.74 -16.17 19.43
C VAL A 287 -0.49 -16.43 17.95
N VAL A 288 -0.34 -17.69 17.57
CA VAL A 288 -0.17 -18.12 16.18
C VAL A 288 -1.31 -19.06 15.77
N SER A 289 -1.66 -19.03 14.48
CA SER A 289 -2.75 -19.83 13.94
C SER A 289 -2.53 -21.34 14.18
N PRO A 290 -3.56 -22.09 14.54
CA PRO A 290 -3.52 -23.54 14.50
C PRO A 290 -3.52 -24.11 13.08
N LYS A 291 -3.93 -23.33 12.09
CA LYS A 291 -4.03 -23.70 10.66
C LYS A 291 -2.67 -23.63 9.95
N CYS A 292 -1.70 -24.41 10.43
CA CYS A 292 -0.42 -24.61 9.75
C CYS A 292 -0.37 -26.00 9.17
N SER A 293 0.29 -26.21 8.03
CA SER A 293 0.49 -27.51 7.41
C SER A 293 1.98 -27.86 7.25
N GLY A 294 2.28 -29.13 7.08
CA GLY A 294 3.62 -29.62 6.75
C GLY A 294 4.71 -29.11 7.70
N LEU A 295 5.84 -28.69 7.12
CA LEU A 295 7.03 -28.24 7.84
C LEU A 295 6.79 -26.96 8.65
N GLN A 296 5.89 -26.08 8.19
CA GLN A 296 5.50 -24.88 8.94
C GLN A 296 4.89 -25.23 10.31
N LYS A 297 4.02 -26.25 10.34
CA LYS A 297 3.38 -26.72 11.57
C LYS A 297 4.41 -27.19 12.62
N ILE A 298 5.42 -27.93 12.17
CA ILE A 298 6.50 -28.41 13.04
C ILE A 298 7.25 -27.20 13.64
N PHE A 299 7.69 -26.28 12.77
CA PHE A 299 8.45 -25.10 13.18
C PHE A 299 7.65 -24.23 14.16
N MET A 300 6.39 -23.94 13.85
CA MET A 300 5.53 -23.13 14.72
C MET A 300 5.20 -23.82 16.05
N GLY A 301 5.16 -25.15 16.07
CA GLY A 301 5.08 -25.96 17.30
C GLY A 301 6.30 -25.76 18.20
N LEU A 302 7.50 -25.73 17.63
CA LEU A 302 8.76 -25.47 18.34
C LEU A 302 8.81 -24.01 18.83
N TYR A 303 8.37 -23.05 18.00
CA TYR A 303 8.25 -21.64 18.37
C TYR A 303 7.33 -21.43 19.57
N LYS A 304 6.13 -22.04 19.57
CA LYS A 304 5.18 -21.98 20.70
C LYS A 304 5.81 -22.46 22.00
N ARG A 305 6.55 -23.57 21.97
CA ARG A 305 7.15 -24.22 23.14
C ARG A 305 8.51 -23.64 23.56
N ASN A 306 8.99 -22.56 22.93
CA ASN A 306 10.32 -21.98 23.19
C ASN A 306 11.50 -22.94 22.92
N CYS A 307 11.32 -23.92 22.05
CA CYS A 307 12.35 -24.90 21.70
C CYS A 307 13.39 -24.29 20.73
N TYR A 308 14.08 -23.23 21.12
CA TYR A 308 14.96 -22.43 20.24
C TYR A 308 16.11 -23.23 19.66
N MET A 309 16.64 -24.23 20.37
CA MET A 309 17.70 -25.11 19.84
C MET A 309 17.17 -25.96 18.69
N LEU A 310 15.96 -26.54 18.81
CA LEU A 310 15.36 -27.33 17.75
C LEU A 310 14.97 -26.45 16.54
N MET A 311 14.52 -25.21 16.76
CA MET A 311 14.30 -24.24 15.70
C MET A 311 15.61 -23.94 14.93
N TYR A 312 16.71 -23.75 15.63
CA TYR A 312 18.04 -23.54 15.03
C TYR A 312 18.47 -24.74 14.16
N LEU A 313 18.34 -25.97 14.67
CA LEU A 313 18.67 -27.18 13.93
C LEU A 313 17.78 -27.34 12.68
N TYR A 314 16.47 -27.09 12.84
CA TYR A 314 15.50 -27.10 11.73
C TYR A 314 15.92 -26.13 10.60
N LEU A 315 16.25 -24.89 10.92
CA LEU A 315 16.64 -23.86 9.96
C LEU A 315 17.97 -24.20 9.29
N LYS A 316 18.93 -24.75 10.04
CA LYS A 316 20.20 -25.25 9.44
C LYS A 316 19.97 -26.36 8.45
N MET A 317 19.16 -27.36 8.79
CA MET A 317 18.81 -28.46 7.87
C MET A 317 18.15 -27.93 6.60
N LYS A 318 17.14 -27.04 6.75
CA LYS A 318 16.42 -26.48 5.60
C LYS A 318 17.34 -25.71 4.66
N LYS A 319 18.29 -24.92 5.19
CA LYS A 319 19.29 -24.21 4.36
C LYS A 319 20.31 -25.13 3.72
N ALA A 320 20.67 -26.23 4.35
CA ALA A 320 21.54 -27.23 3.75
C ALA A 320 20.86 -27.93 2.54
N MET A 321 19.58 -28.29 2.71
CA MET A 321 18.78 -28.91 1.64
C MET A 321 18.59 -27.97 0.43
N SER A 322 18.36 -26.65 0.64
CA SER A 322 18.21 -25.69 -0.45
C SER A 322 19.51 -25.39 -1.22
N ARG A 323 20.69 -25.74 -0.68
CA ARG A 323 21.99 -25.60 -1.35
C ARG A 323 22.37 -26.82 -2.21
N HIS A 324 21.70 -27.93 -2.06
CA HIS A 324 22.00 -29.22 -2.75
C HIS A 324 20.93 -29.55 -3.80
N GLY A 325 19.89 -28.71 -3.95
CA GLY A 325 18.80 -28.90 -4.90
C GLY A 325 18.68 -27.78 -5.96
N GLY A 326 19.75 -26.99 -6.15
CA GLY A 326 19.87 -25.97 -7.19
C GLY A 326 20.93 -26.30 -8.21
#